data_5126bf7814225aac37a818411983a6bd
#
_entry.id   5126bf7814225aac37a818411983a6bd
#
_cell.length_a   1.000
_cell.length_b   1.000
_cell.length_c   1.000
_cell.angle_alpha   90.00
_cell.angle_beta   90.00
_cell.angle_gamma   90.00
#
_symmetry.space_group_name_H-M   'P 1'
#
loop_
_entity.id
_entity.type
_entity.pdbx_description
1 polymer ?
#
loop_
_entity_poly.entity_id
_entity_poly.type
_entity_poly.pdbx_seq_one_letter_code
_entity_poly.pdbx_strand_id
1 'polypeptide(L)'
;MRYARLVFVLFAFAAALIAADPFAGTWKLNSAKTKFKTGMPPKEQTVTFSEEGSTLHVVVKGTSADGQTISSHFTVPTAGGNGKIIESPYEAVNTKNISANERETAFSKGGKVVYTATAKRSADGKTLTVTVKGINAVGQNVDGAAVYDKQ
;
A
#
# COMPACT_ATOMS: atom_id res chain seq x y z
N MET A 1 -60.32 18.11 28.56
CA MET A 1 -59.12 18.59 27.86
C MET A 1 -58.09 17.48 27.91
N ARG A 2 -57.83 16.86 26.78
CA ARG A 2 -56.87 15.73 26.67
C ARG A 2 -55.61 16.29 26.04
N TYR A 3 -54.51 16.38 26.79
CA TYR A 3 -53.21 16.80 26.27
C TYR A 3 -52.52 15.57 25.67
N ALA A 4 -52.45 15.50 24.34
CA ALA A 4 -51.62 14.54 23.63
C ALA A 4 -50.16 14.96 23.77
N ARG A 5 -49.36 14.16 24.50
CA ARG A 5 -47.90 14.33 24.56
C ARG A 5 -47.29 13.68 23.31
N LEU A 6 -46.83 14.50 22.38
CA LEU A 6 -46.04 14.09 21.25
C LEU A 6 -44.60 13.77 21.77
N VAL A 7 -44.23 12.50 21.79
CA VAL A 7 -42.87 12.05 22.06
C VAL A 7 -42.12 12.08 20.74
N PHE A 8 -41.27 13.08 20.56
CA PHE A 8 -40.31 13.13 19.45
C PHE A 8 -39.14 12.18 19.78
N VAL A 9 -39.14 11.00 19.15
CA VAL A 9 -37.99 10.08 19.16
C VAL A 9 -36.96 10.62 18.16
N LEU A 10 -35.93 11.29 18.66
CA LEU A 10 -34.74 11.64 17.85
C LEU A 10 -33.99 10.34 17.55
N PHE A 11 -34.11 9.82 16.33
CA PHE A 11 -33.18 8.84 15.80
C PHE A 11 -31.85 9.56 15.48
N ALA A 12 -30.90 9.46 16.39
CA ALA A 12 -29.52 9.83 16.10
C ALA A 12 -28.93 8.79 15.14
N PHE A 13 -28.89 9.11 13.85
CA PHE A 13 -28.10 8.37 12.85
C PHE A 13 -26.63 8.62 13.19
N ALA A 14 -26.00 7.69 13.89
CA ALA A 14 -24.56 7.64 13.99
C ALA A 14 -24.04 7.21 12.61
N ALA A 15 -23.71 8.19 11.76
CA ALA A 15 -22.91 7.93 10.57
C ALA A 15 -21.55 7.41 11.06
N ALA A 16 -21.30 6.11 10.91
CA ALA A 16 -19.99 5.55 11.10
C ALA A 16 -19.08 6.20 10.06
N LEU A 17 -18.24 7.12 10.47
CA LEU A 17 -17.13 7.62 9.67
C LEU A 17 -16.21 6.43 9.41
N ILE A 18 -16.34 5.80 8.25
CA ILE A 18 -15.38 4.82 7.77
C ILE A 18 -14.10 5.63 7.53
N ALA A 19 -13.14 5.50 8.42
CA ALA A 19 -11.84 6.14 8.25
C ALA A 19 -11.19 5.55 6.99
N ALA A 20 -10.70 6.41 6.09
CA ALA A 20 -9.98 6.00 4.90
C ALA A 20 -8.74 5.17 5.28
N ASP A 21 -8.33 4.23 4.41
CA ASP A 21 -7.11 3.45 4.61
C ASP A 21 -5.93 4.40 4.85
N PRO A 22 -5.11 4.20 5.90
CA PRO A 22 -4.04 5.12 6.27
C PRO A 22 -2.96 5.29 5.19
N PHE A 23 -2.86 4.33 4.26
CA PHE A 23 -1.92 4.40 3.13
C PHE A 23 -2.51 5.12 1.91
N ALA A 24 -3.82 5.38 1.87
CA ALA A 24 -4.47 6.02 0.73
C ALA A 24 -3.79 7.32 0.30
N GLY A 25 -3.64 7.49 -1.00
CA GLY A 25 -2.99 8.62 -1.63
C GLY A 25 -1.84 8.23 -2.56
N THR A 26 -1.12 9.24 -3.02
CA THR A 26 0.02 9.08 -3.93
C THR A 26 1.32 9.39 -3.20
N TRP A 27 2.31 8.54 -3.39
CA TRP A 27 3.59 8.58 -2.72
C TRP A 27 4.71 8.59 -3.76
N LYS A 28 5.58 9.59 -3.70
CA LYS A 28 6.70 9.75 -4.64
C LYS A 28 8.04 9.44 -3.99
N LEU A 29 8.86 8.63 -4.66
CA LEU A 29 10.18 8.24 -4.18
C LEU A 29 11.06 9.47 -3.88
N ASN A 30 11.65 9.46 -2.69
CA ASN A 30 12.67 10.39 -2.27
C ASN A 30 14.04 9.69 -2.34
N SER A 31 14.75 9.90 -3.44
CA SER A 31 16.04 9.23 -3.70
C SER A 31 17.10 9.57 -2.66
N ALA A 32 17.06 10.80 -2.11
CA ALA A 32 18.05 11.24 -1.12
C ALA A 32 17.94 10.49 0.22
N LYS A 33 16.73 10.04 0.57
CA LYS A 33 16.46 9.28 1.80
C LYS A 33 16.46 7.77 1.60
N THR A 34 16.44 7.30 0.35
CA THR A 34 16.39 5.88 -0.01
C THR A 34 17.76 5.24 0.10
N LYS A 35 17.85 4.06 0.74
CA LYS A 35 19.10 3.32 0.94
C LYS A 35 18.90 1.82 0.73
N PHE A 36 19.73 1.26 -0.16
CA PHE A 36 19.77 -0.18 -0.43
C PHE A 36 21.10 -0.76 0.00
N LYS A 37 21.08 -1.96 0.56
CA LYS A 37 22.26 -2.78 0.90
C LYS A 37 22.68 -3.66 -0.26
N THR A 38 21.67 -4.16 -1.00
CA THR A 38 21.84 -5.01 -2.18
C THR A 38 20.95 -4.50 -3.29
N GLY A 39 21.47 -4.52 -4.52
CA GLY A 39 20.81 -3.94 -5.67
C GLY A 39 20.83 -2.41 -5.66
N MET A 40 20.14 -1.81 -6.60
CA MET A 40 20.05 -0.37 -6.74
C MET A 40 18.60 0.09 -6.58
N PRO A 41 18.35 1.22 -5.90
CA PRO A 41 17.03 1.81 -5.85
C PRO A 41 16.55 2.26 -7.23
N PRO A 42 15.24 2.35 -7.46
CA PRO A 42 14.72 2.98 -8.68
C PRO A 42 15.23 4.41 -8.85
N LYS A 43 15.35 4.87 -10.10
CA LYS A 43 15.63 6.28 -10.40
C LYS A 43 14.47 7.16 -9.97
N GLU A 44 13.26 6.70 -10.26
CA GLU A 44 12.01 7.33 -9.87
C GLU A 44 10.94 6.25 -9.66
N GLN A 45 10.05 6.49 -8.73
CA GLN A 45 8.91 5.61 -8.52
C GLN A 45 7.78 6.36 -7.83
N THR A 46 6.57 6.06 -8.24
CA THR A 46 5.34 6.53 -7.60
C THR A 46 4.50 5.33 -7.22
N VAL A 47 4.00 5.33 -6.00
CA VAL A 47 3.04 4.32 -5.50
C VAL A 47 1.75 5.03 -5.17
N THR A 48 0.65 4.56 -5.74
CA THR A 48 -0.69 5.09 -5.48
C THR A 48 -1.55 4.01 -4.83
N PHE A 49 -2.12 4.35 -3.69
CA PHE A 49 -3.11 3.53 -3.00
C PHE A 49 -4.46 4.20 -3.12
N SER A 50 -5.44 3.52 -3.68
CA SER A 50 -6.82 3.99 -3.76
C SER A 50 -7.78 2.94 -3.20
N GLU A 51 -8.69 3.37 -2.35
CA GLU A 51 -9.64 2.49 -1.67
C GLU A 51 -10.97 2.47 -2.42
N GLU A 52 -11.48 1.27 -2.65
CA GLU A 52 -12.81 1.03 -3.20
C GLU A 52 -13.52 -0.02 -2.33
N GLY A 53 -14.43 0.44 -1.48
CA GLY A 53 -15.08 -0.41 -0.49
C GLY A 53 -14.07 -1.03 0.49
N SER A 54 -14.00 -2.34 0.53
CA SER A 54 -13.04 -3.11 1.35
C SER A 54 -11.78 -3.53 0.59
N THR A 55 -11.56 -2.97 -0.60
CA THR A 55 -10.44 -3.29 -1.49
C THR A 55 -9.52 -2.09 -1.64
N LEU A 56 -8.23 -2.32 -1.52
CA LEU A 56 -7.20 -1.35 -1.78
C LEU A 56 -6.53 -1.68 -3.13
N HIS A 57 -6.60 -0.75 -4.07
CA HIS A 57 -5.85 -0.79 -5.32
C HIS A 57 -4.47 -0.20 -5.10
N VAL A 58 -3.45 -0.91 -5.54
CA VAL A 58 -2.05 -0.46 -5.45
C VAL A 58 -1.46 -0.42 -6.84
N VAL A 59 -1.04 0.76 -7.25
CA VAL A 59 -0.39 0.99 -8.54
C VAL A 59 1.02 1.51 -8.31
N VAL A 60 2.00 0.79 -8.85
CA VAL A 60 3.42 1.16 -8.80
C VAL A 60 3.88 1.48 -10.21
N LYS A 61 4.42 2.67 -10.40
CA LYS A 61 4.98 3.11 -11.68
C LYS A 61 6.32 3.78 -11.46
N GLY A 62 7.25 3.57 -12.38
CA GLY A 62 8.57 4.20 -12.27
C GLY A 62 9.57 3.70 -13.30
N THR A 63 10.82 4.00 -13.02
CA THR A 63 11.97 3.61 -13.83
C THR A 63 13.04 3.03 -12.91
N SER A 64 13.51 1.83 -13.23
CA SER A 64 14.61 1.19 -12.50
C SER A 64 15.94 1.90 -12.73
N ALA A 65 16.95 1.55 -11.95
CA ALA A 65 18.29 2.14 -12.06
C ALA A 65 18.93 1.94 -13.44
N ASP A 66 18.63 0.83 -14.11
CA ASP A 66 19.10 0.49 -15.46
C ASP A 66 18.17 0.97 -16.58
N GLY A 67 17.13 1.74 -16.25
CA GLY A 67 16.25 2.38 -17.23
C GLY A 67 15.05 1.55 -17.68
N GLN A 68 14.78 0.38 -17.05
CA GLN A 68 13.61 -0.42 -17.35
C GLN A 68 12.35 0.21 -16.75
N THR A 69 11.21 0.08 -17.44
CA THR A 69 9.92 0.51 -16.90
C THR A 69 9.48 -0.39 -15.76
N ILE A 70 9.11 0.21 -14.64
CA ILE A 70 8.45 -0.45 -13.52
C ILE A 70 6.96 -0.16 -13.65
N SER A 71 6.16 -1.21 -13.79
CA SER A 71 4.69 -1.13 -13.77
C SER A 71 4.13 -2.34 -13.03
N SER A 72 3.32 -2.07 -12.03
CA SER A 72 2.62 -3.11 -11.27
C SER A 72 1.28 -2.59 -10.78
N HIS A 73 0.24 -3.40 -10.95
CA HIS A 73 -1.10 -3.12 -10.44
C HIS A 73 -1.66 -4.38 -9.80
N PHE A 74 -2.06 -4.27 -8.56
CA PHE A 74 -2.69 -5.34 -7.82
C PHE A 74 -3.71 -4.78 -6.82
N THR A 75 -4.59 -5.64 -6.33
CA THR A 75 -5.55 -5.30 -5.29
C THR A 75 -5.35 -6.20 -4.09
N VAL A 76 -5.58 -5.66 -2.90
CA VAL A 76 -5.55 -6.40 -1.64
C VAL A 76 -6.74 -5.98 -0.77
N PRO A 77 -7.25 -6.88 0.09
CA PRO A 77 -8.26 -6.48 1.06
C PRO A 77 -7.69 -5.46 2.05
N THR A 78 -8.46 -4.44 2.42
CA THR A 78 -8.06 -3.46 3.45
C THR A 78 -7.80 -4.12 4.80
N ALA A 79 -8.51 -5.23 5.10
CA ALA A 79 -8.32 -6.03 6.30
C ALA A 79 -7.09 -6.97 6.26
N GLY A 80 -6.41 -7.07 5.12
CA GLY A 80 -5.35 -8.05 4.89
C GLY A 80 -5.86 -9.36 4.31
N GLY A 81 -4.95 -10.17 3.77
CA GLY A 81 -5.23 -11.45 3.14
C GLY A 81 -4.76 -11.53 1.69
N ASN A 82 -5.25 -12.54 0.97
CA ASN A 82 -4.92 -12.75 -0.42
C ASN A 82 -5.51 -11.65 -1.30
N GLY A 83 -4.67 -11.10 -2.15
CA GLY A 83 -5.05 -10.11 -3.14
C GLY A 83 -5.16 -10.71 -4.54
N LYS A 84 -5.27 -9.83 -5.52
CA LYS A 84 -5.37 -10.17 -6.94
C LYS A 84 -4.34 -9.37 -7.72
N ILE A 85 -3.54 -10.06 -8.54
CA ILE A 85 -2.66 -9.44 -9.53
C ILE A 85 -3.50 -9.01 -10.74
N ILE A 86 -3.36 -7.77 -11.15
CA ILE A 86 -3.96 -7.22 -12.38
C ILE A 86 -2.88 -7.09 -13.45
N GLU A 87 -1.76 -6.48 -13.09
CA GLU A 87 -0.59 -6.32 -13.95
C GLU A 87 0.67 -6.41 -13.08
N SER A 88 1.45 -7.46 -13.22
CA SER A 88 2.71 -7.65 -12.51
C SER A 88 3.44 -8.87 -13.03
N PRO A 89 4.77 -8.96 -12.93
CA PRO A 89 5.50 -10.18 -13.20
C PRO A 89 5.33 -11.27 -12.13
N TYR A 90 4.70 -10.95 -11.00
CA TYR A 90 4.36 -11.90 -9.94
C TYR A 90 3.04 -12.63 -10.25
N GLU A 91 2.85 -13.80 -9.64
CA GLU A 91 1.66 -14.65 -9.87
C GLU A 91 0.62 -14.50 -8.75
N ALA A 92 1.06 -14.18 -7.54
CA ALA A 92 0.19 -14.01 -6.38
C ALA A 92 0.70 -12.91 -5.46
N VAL A 93 -0.23 -12.32 -4.72
CA VAL A 93 0.03 -11.30 -3.70
C VAL A 93 -0.79 -11.59 -2.46
N ASN A 94 -0.16 -11.43 -1.30
CA ASN A 94 -0.82 -11.50 0.00
C ASN A 94 -0.37 -10.30 0.84
N THR A 95 -1.27 -9.74 1.61
CA THR A 95 -0.95 -8.62 2.52
C THR A 95 -1.34 -8.95 3.95
N LYS A 96 -0.54 -8.44 4.89
CA LYS A 96 -0.75 -8.56 6.32
C LYS A 96 -0.63 -7.20 6.98
N ASN A 97 -1.69 -6.78 7.68
CA ASN A 97 -1.63 -5.58 8.51
C ASN A 97 -0.89 -5.93 9.81
N ILE A 98 0.27 -5.30 10.02
CA ILE A 98 1.07 -5.47 11.25
C ILE A 98 0.54 -4.50 12.31
N SER A 99 0.24 -3.28 11.91
CA SER A 99 -0.39 -2.25 12.73
C SER A 99 -1.24 -1.32 11.85
N ALA A 100 -1.85 -0.29 12.44
CA ALA A 100 -2.58 0.73 11.69
C ALA A 100 -1.68 1.49 10.68
N ASN A 101 -0.38 1.59 10.94
CA ASN A 101 0.59 2.30 10.10
C ASN A 101 1.66 1.40 9.47
N GLU A 102 1.51 0.08 9.57
CA GLU A 102 2.49 -0.86 9.04
C GLU A 102 1.81 -2.07 8.39
N ARG A 103 2.19 -2.34 7.14
CA ARG A 103 1.63 -3.40 6.30
C ARG A 103 2.75 -4.12 5.55
N GLU A 104 2.75 -5.43 5.60
CA GLU A 104 3.62 -6.28 4.81
C GLU A 104 2.86 -6.81 3.60
N THR A 105 3.50 -6.78 2.44
CA THR A 105 2.99 -7.38 1.20
C THR A 105 4.01 -8.37 0.69
N ALA A 106 3.57 -9.61 0.50
CA ALA A 106 4.38 -10.70 -0.04
C ALA A 106 3.92 -11.05 -1.45
N PHE A 107 4.86 -11.15 -2.37
CA PHE A 107 4.63 -11.54 -3.76
C PHE A 107 5.25 -12.91 -4.02
N SER A 108 4.49 -13.75 -4.72
CA SER A 108 4.88 -15.13 -5.00
C SER A 108 5.00 -15.39 -6.49
N LYS A 109 5.88 -16.33 -6.82
CA LYS A 109 6.05 -16.90 -8.15
C LYS A 109 6.38 -18.38 -8.02
N GLY A 110 5.74 -19.23 -8.82
CA GLY A 110 5.90 -20.68 -8.70
C GLY A 110 5.54 -21.22 -7.31
N GLY A 111 4.53 -20.65 -6.64
CA GLY A 111 4.08 -21.05 -5.30
C GLY A 111 5.02 -20.65 -4.15
N LYS A 112 6.08 -19.87 -4.42
CA LYS A 112 7.04 -19.42 -3.40
C LYS A 112 7.04 -17.90 -3.31
N VAL A 113 7.16 -17.35 -2.10
CA VAL A 113 7.40 -15.93 -1.88
C VAL A 113 8.79 -15.57 -2.42
N VAL A 114 8.84 -14.66 -3.38
CA VAL A 114 10.08 -14.20 -4.02
C VAL A 114 10.43 -12.76 -3.68
N TYR A 115 9.45 -11.96 -3.23
CA TYR A 115 9.64 -10.56 -2.88
C TYR A 115 8.70 -10.15 -1.74
N THR A 116 9.21 -9.38 -0.81
CA THR A 116 8.44 -8.77 0.28
C THR A 116 8.67 -7.27 0.33
N ALA A 117 7.62 -6.54 0.64
CA ALA A 117 7.63 -5.10 0.84
C ALA A 117 6.86 -4.76 2.12
N THR A 118 7.54 -4.23 3.12
CA THR A 118 6.92 -3.77 4.37
C THR A 118 6.85 -2.27 4.36
N ALA A 119 5.64 -1.74 4.21
CA ALA A 119 5.34 -0.33 4.20
C ALA A 119 5.02 0.17 5.61
N LYS A 120 5.73 1.20 6.04
CA LYS A 120 5.52 1.88 7.33
C LYS A 120 5.30 3.37 7.10
N ARG A 121 4.12 3.84 7.45
CA ARG A 121 3.72 5.24 7.38
C ARG A 121 4.16 5.96 8.64
N SER A 122 4.74 7.16 8.50
CA SER A 122 5.07 8.03 9.64
C SER A 122 3.82 8.50 10.38
N ALA A 123 3.97 8.85 11.67
CA ALA A 123 2.86 9.30 12.50
C ALA A 123 2.16 10.55 11.94
N ASP A 124 2.91 11.47 11.33
CA ASP A 124 2.38 12.68 10.68
C ASP A 124 1.75 12.41 9.30
N GLY A 125 1.85 11.17 8.79
CA GLY A 125 1.27 10.77 7.52
C GLY A 125 1.97 11.30 6.27
N LYS A 126 3.15 11.90 6.38
CA LYS A 126 3.86 12.56 5.27
C LYS A 126 4.90 11.70 4.61
N THR A 127 5.38 10.66 5.28
CA THR A 127 6.46 9.80 4.83
C THR A 127 6.03 8.34 4.88
N LEU A 128 6.37 7.59 3.84
CA LEU A 128 6.21 6.15 3.75
C LEU A 128 7.58 5.52 3.55
N THR A 129 7.99 4.66 4.47
CA THR A 129 9.21 3.86 4.33
C THR A 129 8.83 2.44 3.95
N VAL A 130 9.34 1.96 2.83
CA VAL A 130 9.08 0.61 2.33
C VAL A 130 10.38 -0.19 2.36
N THR A 131 10.46 -1.10 3.32
CA THR A 131 11.58 -2.06 3.39
C THR A 131 11.30 -3.19 2.41
N VAL A 132 12.23 -3.45 1.51
CA VAL A 132 12.09 -4.43 0.44
C VAL A 132 13.15 -5.51 0.51
N LYS A 133 12.79 -6.74 0.16
CA LYS A 133 13.72 -7.86 0.10
C LYS A 133 13.27 -8.90 -0.92
N GLY A 134 14.22 -9.39 -1.71
CA GLY A 134 14.00 -10.47 -2.69
C GLY A 134 14.12 -10.00 -4.14
N ILE A 135 13.47 -10.70 -5.04
CA ILE A 135 13.50 -10.41 -6.49
C ILE A 135 12.41 -9.42 -6.84
N ASN A 136 12.80 -8.21 -7.22
CA ASN A 136 11.85 -7.14 -7.59
C ASN A 136 11.19 -7.39 -8.96
N ALA A 137 10.27 -6.50 -9.34
CA ALA A 137 9.47 -6.62 -10.56
C ALA A 137 10.28 -6.59 -11.88
N VAL A 138 11.51 -6.13 -11.85
CA VAL A 138 12.44 -6.14 -13.01
C VAL A 138 13.51 -7.24 -12.89
N GLY A 139 13.31 -8.21 -11.99
CA GLY A 139 14.18 -9.40 -11.87
C GLY A 139 15.48 -9.18 -11.09
N GLN A 140 15.65 -8.06 -10.38
CA GLN A 140 16.86 -7.76 -9.62
C GLN A 140 16.71 -8.20 -8.16
N ASN A 141 17.76 -8.79 -7.60
CA ASN A 141 17.82 -9.06 -6.17
C ASN A 141 18.08 -7.76 -5.40
N VAL A 142 17.20 -7.45 -4.47
CA VAL A 142 17.24 -6.21 -3.69
C VAL A 142 17.08 -6.48 -2.20
N ASP A 143 17.73 -5.66 -1.39
CA ASP A 143 17.54 -5.55 0.06
C ASP A 143 17.79 -4.09 0.45
N GLY A 144 16.78 -3.40 0.92
CA GLY A 144 16.91 -2.00 1.26
C GLY A 144 15.64 -1.35 1.77
N ALA A 145 15.72 -0.04 1.93
CA ALA A 145 14.59 0.78 2.32
C ALA A 145 14.40 1.94 1.33
N ALA A 146 13.27 1.96 0.67
CA ALA A 146 12.82 3.06 -0.16
C ALA A 146 11.95 4.01 0.66
N VAL A 147 12.22 5.30 0.57
CA VAL A 147 11.48 6.34 1.28
C VAL A 147 10.69 7.17 0.27
N TYR A 148 9.43 7.39 0.58
CA TYR A 148 8.50 8.15 -0.26
C TYR A 148 7.91 9.31 0.53
N ASP A 149 7.72 10.42 -0.14
CA ASP A 149 7.01 11.59 0.39
C ASP A 149 5.59 11.62 -0.19
N LYS A 150 4.61 11.96 0.63
CA LYS A 150 3.21 12.08 0.22
C LYS A 150 3.03 13.30 -0.70
N GLN A 151 2.25 13.11 -1.75
CA GLN A 151 1.90 14.16 -2.71
C GLN A 151 0.58 14.81 -2.36
#